data_e012e5a832653d250b5e8b6ea9c041b7
#
_entry.id   e012e5a832653d250b5e8b6ea9c041b7
#
_cell.length_a   1.000
_cell.length_b   1.000
_cell.length_c   1.000
_cell.angle_alpha   90.00
_cell.angle_beta   90.00
_cell.angle_gamma   90.00
#
_symmetry.space_group_name_H-M   'P 1'
#
loop_
_entity.id
_entity.type
_entity.pdbx_description
1 polymer ?
#
loop_
_entity_poly.entity_id
_entity_poly.type
_entity_poly.pdbx_seq_one_letter_code
_entity_poly.pdbx_strand_id
1 'polypeptide(L)'
;MNFAAFILSTGRCGTQWLATALAEAYPDRLAVEHEPLHAGYEARKVLQHTAVANDAPQLPPEVVGHMEAIEARLATHTYIECGHPSWSTIPCLAERFRGHVKVIHLVRHPVPTSWSWLTLQAFQPPLLPHIAPRTLLTPFDDGIRFVEYRARWQSLAPFEKCLYYWSEVNDFALDLQSRLDAPWLRLRYEDLFHGDGLQRLLEFLQLPPLESILHRRGDVIDDNHSVLADREDWRVIRDHPRAVAIAQQIGYDVDAVDEIALDRRYSSVYAGPPR
;
A
#
# COMPACT_ATOMS: atom_id res chain seq x y z
N MET A 1 8.37 1.89 25.68
CA MET A 1 8.64 0.54 25.15
C MET A 1 8.54 0.65 23.64
N ASN A 2 9.54 0.16 22.90
CA ASN A 2 9.55 0.22 21.44
C ASN A 2 8.53 -0.76 20.85
N PHE A 3 7.98 -0.44 19.71
CA PHE A 3 7.03 -1.26 18.95
C PHE A 3 7.33 -1.21 17.45
N ALA A 4 6.80 -2.15 16.71
CA ALA A 4 6.82 -2.13 15.25
C ALA A 4 5.48 -1.59 14.72
N ALA A 5 5.52 -0.65 13.78
CA ALA A 5 4.34 -0.16 13.09
C ALA A 5 4.44 -0.45 11.59
N PHE A 6 3.42 -1.09 11.05
CA PHE A 6 3.37 -1.50 9.65
C PHE A 6 2.30 -0.72 8.89
N ILE A 7 2.71 -0.05 7.81
CA ILE A 7 1.80 0.67 6.92
C ILE A 7 1.31 -0.29 5.85
N LEU A 8 0.09 -0.79 6.01
CA LEU A 8 -0.61 -1.59 5.00
C LEU A 8 -1.22 -0.68 3.96
N SER A 9 -0.83 -0.82 2.71
CA SER A 9 -1.40 -0.06 1.59
C SER A 9 -1.27 -0.82 0.27
N THR A 10 -1.98 -0.35 -0.74
CA THR A 10 -1.84 -0.83 -2.12
C THR A 10 -0.61 -0.29 -2.84
N GLY A 11 0.19 0.54 -2.18
CA GLY A 11 1.12 1.44 -2.88
C GLY A 11 0.38 2.65 -3.48
N ARG A 12 1.15 3.61 -3.96
CA ARG A 12 0.64 4.87 -4.56
C ARG A 12 -0.22 5.72 -3.60
N CYS A 13 -0.05 5.50 -2.30
CA CYS A 13 -0.75 6.17 -1.20
C CYS A 13 0.15 7.14 -0.41
N GLY A 14 1.33 7.51 -0.93
CA GLY A 14 2.24 8.43 -0.26
C GLY A 14 3.15 7.77 0.79
N THR A 15 3.34 6.45 0.73
CA THR A 15 4.20 5.70 1.68
C THR A 15 5.65 6.17 1.66
N GLN A 16 6.20 6.50 0.48
CA GLN A 16 7.56 7.03 0.36
C GLN A 16 7.71 8.39 1.03
N TRP A 17 6.73 9.31 0.80
CA TRP A 17 6.71 10.59 1.48
C TRP A 17 6.69 10.40 3.00
N LEU A 18 5.81 9.51 3.47
CA LEU A 18 5.65 9.24 4.89
C LEU A 18 6.94 8.68 5.52
N ALA A 19 7.59 7.74 4.84
CA ALA A 19 8.86 7.19 5.30
C ALA A 19 9.94 8.27 5.44
N THR A 20 10.12 9.09 4.40
CA THR A 20 11.10 10.18 4.41
C THR A 20 10.79 11.21 5.50
N ALA A 21 9.54 11.66 5.59
CA ALA A 21 9.12 12.67 6.55
C ALA A 21 9.30 12.20 8.01
N LEU A 22 8.95 10.94 8.32
CA LEU A 22 9.13 10.37 9.66
C LEU A 22 10.61 10.16 10.00
N ALA A 23 11.41 9.64 9.06
CA ALA A 23 12.84 9.40 9.30
C ALA A 23 13.59 10.70 9.61
N GLU A 24 13.30 11.77 8.87
CA GLU A 24 13.95 13.06 9.06
C GLU A 24 13.44 13.82 10.30
N ALA A 25 12.16 13.68 10.63
CA ALA A 25 11.59 14.36 11.79
C ALA A 25 11.97 13.71 13.13
N TYR A 26 12.23 12.40 13.16
CA TYR A 26 12.47 11.68 14.42
C TYR A 26 13.67 10.71 14.33
N PRO A 27 14.86 11.16 13.90
CA PRO A 27 16.01 10.29 13.64
C PRO A 27 16.50 9.53 14.88
N ASP A 28 16.37 10.11 16.07
CA ASP A 28 16.83 9.52 17.33
C ASP A 28 15.81 8.58 17.98
N ARG A 29 14.60 8.46 17.41
CA ARG A 29 13.50 7.68 17.98
C ARG A 29 13.01 6.56 17.10
N LEU A 30 13.13 6.75 15.80
CA LEU A 30 12.55 5.87 14.79
C LEU A 30 13.62 5.23 13.92
N ALA A 31 13.47 3.94 13.68
CA ALA A 31 14.07 3.25 12.55
C ALA A 31 12.98 3.10 11.47
N VAL A 32 13.02 3.91 10.41
CA VAL A 32 12.02 3.94 9.36
C VAL A 32 12.60 3.31 8.10
N GLU A 33 11.88 2.38 7.52
CA GLU A 33 12.24 1.74 6.25
C GLU A 33 11.11 1.86 5.24
N HIS A 34 11.46 2.07 3.97
CA HIS A 34 10.51 2.08 2.86
C HIS A 34 10.73 0.85 1.97
N GLU A 35 9.73 0.00 1.89
CA GLU A 35 9.70 -1.21 1.05
C GLU A 35 10.93 -2.13 1.21
N PRO A 36 11.31 -2.53 2.43
CA PRO A 36 12.55 -3.28 2.67
C PRO A 36 12.59 -4.64 1.97
N LEU A 37 11.43 -5.24 1.68
CA LEU A 37 11.30 -6.52 0.96
C LEU A 37 11.17 -6.36 -0.57
N HIS A 38 11.28 -5.14 -1.11
CA HIS A 38 10.97 -4.85 -2.52
C HIS A 38 11.76 -5.70 -3.53
N ALA A 39 13.07 -5.86 -3.35
CA ALA A 39 13.94 -6.45 -4.36
C ALA A 39 13.71 -7.95 -4.59
N GLY A 40 13.33 -8.71 -3.57
CA GLY A 40 13.19 -10.17 -3.63
C GLY A 40 11.78 -10.69 -3.35
N TYR A 41 10.88 -9.82 -2.93
CA TYR A 41 9.63 -10.18 -2.33
C TYR A 41 8.58 -10.76 -3.30
N GLU A 42 8.02 -11.91 -2.91
CA GLU A 42 6.90 -12.54 -3.60
C GLU A 42 5.70 -12.62 -2.66
N ALA A 43 4.84 -11.58 -2.65
CA ALA A 43 3.62 -11.51 -1.84
C ALA A 43 2.75 -12.77 -1.94
N ARG A 44 2.74 -13.40 -3.12
CA ARG A 44 2.02 -14.62 -3.45
C ARG A 44 2.42 -15.80 -2.57
N LYS A 45 3.72 -15.99 -2.32
CA LYS A 45 4.21 -17.09 -1.47
C LYS A 45 3.72 -16.96 -0.04
N VAL A 46 3.67 -15.75 0.48
CA VAL A 46 3.22 -15.52 1.85
C VAL A 46 1.71 -15.75 1.98
N LEU A 47 0.92 -15.34 0.98
CA LEU A 47 -0.52 -15.62 0.97
C LEU A 47 -0.82 -17.11 0.97
N GLN A 48 -0.04 -17.92 0.25
CA GLN A 48 -0.17 -19.39 0.27
C GLN A 48 -0.01 -19.93 1.68
N HIS A 49 0.97 -19.45 2.44
CA HIS A 49 1.27 -19.97 3.78
C HIS A 49 0.24 -19.52 4.84
N THR A 50 -0.39 -18.35 4.66
CA THR A 50 -1.44 -17.89 5.58
C THR A 50 -2.77 -18.60 5.37
N ALA A 51 -2.98 -19.20 4.21
CA ALA A 51 -4.20 -19.95 3.88
C ALA A 51 -4.18 -21.43 4.37
N VAL A 52 -3.00 -22.00 4.65
CA VAL A 52 -2.82 -23.40 5.06
C VAL A 52 -2.58 -23.49 6.57
N ALA A 53 -3.65 -23.60 7.34
CA ALA A 53 -3.66 -23.44 8.79
C ALA A 53 -3.09 -24.63 9.63
N ASN A 54 -2.48 -25.66 9.05
CA ASN A 54 -2.15 -26.88 9.79
C ASN A 54 -0.67 -27.23 9.94
N ASP A 55 0.24 -26.61 9.21
CA ASP A 55 1.69 -26.73 9.44
C ASP A 55 2.29 -25.33 9.58
N ALA A 56 3.25 -25.17 10.51
CA ALA A 56 3.95 -23.88 10.66
C ALA A 56 4.46 -23.43 9.28
N PRO A 57 4.00 -22.30 8.76
CA PRO A 57 4.32 -21.92 7.40
C PRO A 57 5.84 -21.75 7.28
N GLN A 58 6.43 -22.41 6.30
CA GLN A 58 7.83 -22.21 5.99
C GLN A 58 7.96 -20.89 5.23
N LEU A 59 8.15 -19.81 6.00
CA LEU A 59 8.29 -18.46 5.43
C LEU A 59 9.51 -18.38 4.50
N PRO A 60 9.43 -17.60 3.44
CA PRO A 60 10.59 -17.32 2.60
C PRO A 60 11.77 -16.79 3.44
N PRO A 61 13.02 -17.21 3.15
CA PRO A 61 14.21 -16.78 3.91
C PRO A 61 14.34 -15.25 4.03
N GLU A 62 13.97 -14.52 2.99
CA GLU A 62 13.96 -13.06 2.99
C GLU A 62 13.01 -12.48 4.05
N VAL A 63 11.87 -13.11 4.28
CA VAL A 63 10.91 -12.70 5.31
C VAL A 63 11.46 -13.00 6.72
N VAL A 64 12.10 -14.16 6.89
CA VAL A 64 12.75 -14.53 8.15
C VAL A 64 13.87 -13.55 8.49
N GLY A 65 14.77 -13.27 7.53
CA GLY A 65 15.85 -12.30 7.71
C GLY A 65 15.33 -10.88 8.00
N HIS A 66 14.19 -10.51 7.39
CA HIS A 66 13.53 -9.25 7.68
C HIS A 66 13.00 -9.17 9.12
N MET A 67 12.39 -10.26 9.63
CA MET A 67 11.96 -10.34 11.03
C MET A 67 13.12 -10.17 12.01
N GLU A 68 14.27 -10.80 11.73
CA GLU A 68 15.48 -10.66 12.55
C GLU A 68 16.02 -9.22 12.54
N ALA A 69 15.99 -8.57 11.37
CA ALA A 69 16.38 -7.17 11.23
C ALA A 69 15.47 -6.23 12.04
N ILE A 70 14.16 -6.45 12.01
CA ILE A 70 13.19 -5.69 12.83
C ILE A 70 13.49 -5.90 14.32
N GLU A 71 13.73 -7.12 14.75
CA GLU A 71 14.03 -7.44 16.16
C GLU A 71 15.27 -6.67 16.64
N ALA A 72 16.33 -6.61 15.82
CA ALA A 72 17.52 -5.83 16.12
C ALA A 72 17.23 -4.32 16.23
N ARG A 73 16.38 -3.76 15.35
CA ARG A 73 15.97 -2.35 15.40
C ARG A 73 15.17 -2.03 16.66
N LEU A 74 14.26 -2.91 17.05
CA LEU A 74 13.40 -2.73 18.22
C LEU A 74 14.17 -2.67 19.56
N ALA A 75 15.40 -3.16 19.59
CA ALA A 75 16.27 -3.04 20.77
C ALA A 75 16.56 -1.57 21.13
N THR A 76 16.59 -0.67 20.15
CA THR A 76 16.99 0.74 20.33
C THR A 76 15.95 1.75 19.87
N HIS A 77 15.14 1.43 18.88
CA HIS A 77 14.19 2.34 18.23
C HIS A 77 12.80 1.73 18.11
N THR A 78 11.78 2.57 17.99
CA THR A 78 10.51 2.17 17.40
C THR A 78 10.73 1.96 15.91
N TYR A 79 10.31 0.80 15.39
CA TYR A 79 10.44 0.46 13.97
C TYR A 79 9.18 0.85 13.22
N ILE A 80 9.34 1.48 12.06
CA ILE A 80 8.22 1.82 11.18
C ILE A 80 8.53 1.35 9.76
N GLU A 81 7.65 0.54 9.21
CA GLU A 81 7.72 0.10 7.83
C GLU A 81 6.64 0.76 6.99
N CYS A 82 7.08 1.50 5.99
CA CYS A 82 6.23 2.16 5.03
C CYS A 82 6.37 1.47 3.67
N GLY A 83 5.47 0.53 3.33
CA GLY A 83 5.66 -0.11 2.04
C GLY A 83 4.50 -1.00 1.64
N HIS A 84 4.18 -0.98 0.33
CA HIS A 84 3.07 -1.77 -0.17
C HIS A 84 3.41 -3.25 -0.40
N PRO A 85 4.65 -3.67 -0.74
CA PRO A 85 4.87 -5.08 -1.06
C PRO A 85 4.67 -5.99 0.14
N SER A 86 4.97 -5.51 1.35
CA SER A 86 4.95 -6.33 2.57
C SER A 86 3.57 -6.49 3.22
N TRP A 87 2.49 -5.93 2.66
CA TRP A 87 1.16 -6.03 3.27
C TRP A 87 0.75 -7.47 3.60
N SER A 88 1.12 -8.45 2.79
CA SER A 88 0.79 -9.87 3.01
C SER A 88 1.62 -10.53 4.13
N THR A 89 2.73 -9.93 4.56
CA THR A 89 3.56 -10.44 5.66
C THR A 89 3.07 -9.98 7.04
N ILE A 90 2.23 -8.94 7.09
CA ILE A 90 1.77 -8.34 8.35
C ILE A 90 1.18 -9.38 9.33
N PRO A 91 0.39 -10.39 8.92
CA PRO A 91 -0.07 -11.42 9.86
C PRO A 91 1.08 -12.16 10.55
N CYS A 92 2.12 -12.52 9.80
CA CYS A 92 3.27 -13.22 10.34
C CYS A 92 4.12 -12.31 11.25
N LEU A 93 4.30 -11.04 10.85
CA LEU A 93 4.99 -10.02 11.65
C LEU A 93 4.24 -9.74 12.96
N ALA A 94 2.92 -9.65 12.90
CA ALA A 94 2.09 -9.43 14.08
C ALA A 94 2.14 -10.61 15.06
N GLU A 95 2.21 -11.83 14.56
CA GLU A 95 2.41 -13.02 15.40
C GLU A 95 3.80 -13.03 16.04
N ARG A 96 4.87 -12.72 15.26
CA ARG A 96 6.25 -12.68 15.76
C ARG A 96 6.45 -11.62 16.84
N PHE A 97 5.84 -10.45 16.68
CA PHE A 97 6.00 -9.31 17.58
C PHE A 97 4.75 -9.04 18.43
N ARG A 98 4.01 -10.08 18.77
CA ARG A 98 2.74 -10.00 19.52
C ARG A 98 2.86 -9.09 20.74
N GLY A 99 1.89 -8.19 20.90
CA GLY A 99 1.86 -7.18 21.96
C GLY A 99 2.73 -5.93 21.70
N HIS A 100 3.55 -5.95 20.64
CA HIS A 100 4.43 -4.85 20.25
C HIS A 100 4.23 -4.41 18.79
N VAL A 101 3.03 -4.58 18.26
CA VAL A 101 2.69 -4.25 16.88
C VAL A 101 1.59 -3.21 16.83
N LYS A 102 1.68 -2.30 15.88
CA LYS A 102 0.59 -1.41 15.44
C LYS A 102 0.44 -1.52 13.93
N VAL A 103 -0.78 -1.43 13.43
CA VAL A 103 -1.04 -1.44 11.99
C VAL A 103 -1.71 -0.14 11.57
N ILE A 104 -1.21 0.45 10.51
CA ILE A 104 -1.80 1.62 9.87
C ILE A 104 -2.28 1.21 8.48
N HIS A 105 -3.59 1.18 8.26
CA HIS A 105 -4.18 0.96 6.95
C HIS A 105 -4.29 2.30 6.22
N LEU A 106 -3.30 2.59 5.37
CA LEU A 106 -3.26 3.81 4.58
C LEU A 106 -3.92 3.55 3.23
N VAL A 107 -5.09 4.16 3.03
CA VAL A 107 -5.90 3.97 1.83
C VAL A 107 -5.98 5.26 1.02
N ARG A 108 -6.17 5.11 -0.28
CA ARG A 108 -6.45 6.20 -1.22
C ARG A 108 -7.61 5.79 -2.11
N HIS A 109 -8.37 6.77 -2.58
CA HIS A 109 -9.48 6.54 -3.50
C HIS A 109 -9.07 5.61 -4.67
N PRO A 110 -9.90 4.60 -5.04
CA PRO A 110 -9.52 3.58 -6.03
C PRO A 110 -9.13 4.16 -7.39
N VAL A 111 -9.84 5.18 -7.87
CA VAL A 111 -9.58 5.77 -9.18
C VAL A 111 -8.19 6.42 -9.28
N PRO A 112 -7.82 7.42 -8.47
CA PRO A 112 -6.48 8.00 -8.55
C PRO A 112 -5.37 7.00 -8.19
N THR A 113 -5.64 5.98 -7.39
CA THR A 113 -4.66 4.92 -7.11
C THR A 113 -4.40 4.08 -8.35
N SER A 114 -5.45 3.64 -9.05
CA SER A 114 -5.34 2.86 -10.29
C SER A 114 -4.65 3.65 -11.40
N TRP A 115 -5.00 4.94 -11.57
CA TRP A 115 -4.30 5.82 -12.49
C TRP A 115 -2.80 5.95 -12.17
N SER A 116 -2.47 6.10 -10.89
CA SER A 116 -1.06 6.16 -10.47
C SER A 116 -0.31 4.85 -10.76
N TRP A 117 -0.95 3.69 -10.65
CA TRP A 117 -0.37 2.41 -11.05
C TRP A 117 -0.16 2.31 -12.56
N LEU A 118 -1.07 2.85 -13.38
CA LEU A 118 -0.90 2.89 -14.83
C LEU A 118 0.33 3.69 -15.24
N THR A 119 0.68 4.77 -14.52
CA THR A 119 1.92 5.53 -14.81
C THR A 119 3.18 4.71 -14.57
N LEU A 120 3.10 3.60 -13.84
CA LEU A 120 4.15 2.62 -13.67
C LEU A 120 4.01 1.42 -14.63
N GLN A 121 3.11 1.50 -15.60
CA GLN A 121 2.79 0.44 -16.57
C GLN A 121 2.32 -0.86 -15.89
N ALA A 122 1.61 -0.75 -14.77
CA ALA A 122 1.03 -1.90 -14.09
C ALA A 122 0.11 -2.69 -15.04
N PHE A 123 0.30 -4.01 -15.09
CA PHE A 123 -0.38 -4.93 -16.00
C PHE A 123 -0.20 -4.64 -17.50
N GLN A 124 0.74 -3.75 -17.86
CA GLN A 124 1.17 -3.46 -19.23
C GLN A 124 2.67 -3.74 -19.35
N PRO A 125 3.12 -4.59 -20.28
CA PRO A 125 4.55 -4.73 -20.52
C PRO A 125 5.10 -3.55 -21.37
N PRO A 126 6.34 -3.14 -21.14
CA PRO A 126 7.19 -3.52 -20.00
C PRO A 126 6.84 -2.71 -18.75
N LEU A 127 6.82 -3.38 -17.60
CA LEU A 127 6.79 -2.68 -16.31
C LEU A 127 8.06 -1.85 -16.12
N LEU A 128 7.97 -0.76 -15.36
CA LEU A 128 9.16 -0.02 -14.96
C LEU A 128 10.12 -0.96 -14.21
N PRO A 129 11.46 -0.87 -14.45
CA PRO A 129 12.43 -1.85 -13.99
C PRO A 129 12.44 -2.10 -12.46
N HIS A 130 12.02 -1.12 -11.67
CA HIS A 130 11.97 -1.22 -10.22
C HIS A 130 10.69 -1.88 -9.68
N ILE A 131 9.70 -2.17 -10.54
CA ILE A 131 8.47 -2.85 -10.17
C ILE A 131 8.57 -4.33 -10.56
N ALA A 132 8.63 -5.20 -9.55
CA ALA A 132 8.58 -6.63 -9.82
C ALA A 132 7.16 -7.05 -10.20
N PRO A 133 6.94 -7.73 -11.35
CA PRO A 133 5.60 -8.21 -11.74
C PRO A 133 4.90 -9.04 -10.65
N ARG A 134 5.68 -9.75 -9.85
CA ARG A 134 5.21 -10.60 -8.75
C ARG A 134 4.68 -9.85 -7.53
N THR A 135 4.87 -8.52 -7.43
CA THR A 135 4.24 -7.70 -6.40
C THR A 135 2.78 -7.39 -6.72
N LEU A 136 2.40 -7.50 -8.00
CA LEU A 136 1.04 -7.29 -8.47
C LEU A 136 0.29 -8.62 -8.52
N LEU A 137 -0.76 -8.74 -7.72
CA LEU A 137 -1.60 -9.94 -7.71
C LEU A 137 -2.47 -10.04 -8.96
N THR A 138 -2.71 -11.28 -9.37
CA THR A 138 -3.67 -11.65 -10.40
C THR A 138 -4.69 -12.64 -9.82
N PRO A 139 -5.85 -12.84 -10.43
CA PRO A 139 -6.84 -13.79 -9.92
C PRO A 139 -6.41 -15.27 -10.05
N PHE A 140 -5.24 -15.54 -10.61
CA PHE A 140 -4.66 -16.88 -10.73
C PHE A 140 -3.67 -17.21 -9.61
N ASP A 141 -3.33 -16.23 -8.78
CA ASP A 141 -2.44 -16.45 -7.64
C ASP A 141 -3.18 -17.19 -6.52
N ASP A 142 -2.42 -17.90 -5.68
CA ASP A 142 -2.99 -18.58 -4.53
C ASP A 142 -3.29 -17.60 -3.39
N GLY A 143 -4.30 -17.94 -2.57
CA GLY A 143 -4.70 -17.11 -1.43
C GLY A 143 -5.47 -15.85 -1.77
N ILE A 144 -5.78 -15.60 -3.05
CA ILE A 144 -6.62 -14.47 -3.48
C ILE A 144 -8.10 -14.71 -3.13
N ARG A 145 -8.87 -13.64 -3.06
CA ARG A 145 -10.26 -13.65 -2.62
C ARG A 145 -11.25 -13.59 -3.78
N PHE A 146 -10.93 -12.84 -4.84
CA PHE A 146 -11.86 -12.56 -5.95
C PHE A 146 -11.56 -13.44 -7.17
N VAL A 147 -11.74 -14.77 -7.01
CA VAL A 147 -11.49 -15.79 -8.04
C VAL A 147 -12.40 -15.63 -9.26
N GLU A 148 -13.57 -15.00 -9.10
CA GLU A 148 -14.52 -14.74 -10.20
C GLU A 148 -13.93 -13.90 -11.33
N TYR A 149 -12.90 -13.09 -11.04
CA TYR A 149 -12.18 -12.33 -12.06
C TYR A 149 -11.42 -13.19 -13.06
N ARG A 150 -11.16 -14.47 -12.76
CA ARG A 150 -10.49 -15.41 -13.69
C ARG A 150 -11.19 -15.50 -15.02
N ALA A 151 -12.52 -15.54 -15.01
CA ALA A 151 -13.33 -15.72 -16.22
C ALA A 151 -13.19 -14.57 -17.23
N ARG A 152 -12.92 -13.35 -16.75
CA ARG A 152 -12.85 -12.15 -17.61
C ARG A 152 -11.47 -11.48 -17.61
N TRP A 153 -10.47 -12.02 -16.92
CA TRP A 153 -9.18 -11.37 -16.73
C TRP A 153 -8.48 -10.91 -18.01
N GLN A 154 -8.56 -11.74 -19.06
CA GLN A 154 -7.93 -11.44 -20.34
C GLN A 154 -8.59 -10.29 -21.10
N SER A 155 -9.87 -10.04 -20.86
CA SER A 155 -10.63 -8.95 -21.49
C SER A 155 -10.62 -7.66 -20.71
N LEU A 156 -10.11 -7.66 -19.45
CA LEU A 156 -10.02 -6.45 -18.65
C LEU A 156 -8.93 -5.52 -19.15
N ALA A 157 -9.24 -4.24 -19.21
CA ALA A 157 -8.26 -3.19 -19.42
C ALA A 157 -7.27 -3.10 -18.24
N PRO A 158 -6.06 -2.56 -18.42
CA PRO A 158 -5.08 -2.40 -17.36
C PRO A 158 -5.61 -1.64 -16.14
N PHE A 159 -6.43 -0.61 -16.35
CA PHE A 159 -7.09 0.13 -15.28
C PHE A 159 -8.00 -0.78 -14.42
N GLU A 160 -8.81 -1.62 -15.04
CA GLU A 160 -9.68 -2.56 -14.36
C GLU A 160 -8.87 -3.61 -13.55
N LYS A 161 -7.71 -4.03 -14.08
CA LYS A 161 -6.77 -4.90 -13.35
C LYS A 161 -6.16 -4.21 -12.14
N CYS A 162 -5.92 -2.89 -12.23
CA CYS A 162 -5.51 -2.10 -11.07
C CYS A 162 -6.63 -1.95 -10.03
N LEU A 163 -7.90 -1.83 -10.46
CA LEU A 163 -9.06 -1.85 -9.54
C LEU A 163 -9.19 -3.20 -8.84
N TYR A 164 -8.99 -4.32 -9.57
CA TYR A 164 -8.93 -5.65 -8.96
C TYR A 164 -7.85 -5.71 -7.88
N TYR A 165 -6.61 -5.31 -8.20
CA TYR A 165 -5.49 -5.30 -7.25
C TYR A 165 -5.79 -4.43 -6.02
N TRP A 166 -6.33 -3.23 -6.24
CA TRP A 166 -6.76 -2.34 -5.17
C TRP A 166 -7.79 -3.01 -4.25
N SER A 167 -8.73 -3.73 -4.84
CA SER A 167 -9.80 -4.42 -4.11
C SER A 167 -9.27 -5.59 -3.28
N GLU A 168 -8.39 -6.42 -3.84
CA GLU A 168 -7.79 -7.56 -3.14
C GLU A 168 -7.03 -7.12 -1.88
N VAL A 169 -6.18 -6.09 -2.00
CA VAL A 169 -5.37 -5.62 -0.87
C VAL A 169 -6.24 -4.97 0.21
N ASN A 170 -7.23 -4.17 -0.18
CA ASN A 170 -8.08 -3.50 0.80
C ASN A 170 -9.08 -4.46 1.47
N ASP A 171 -9.61 -5.46 0.76
CA ASP A 171 -10.42 -6.52 1.36
C ASP A 171 -9.61 -7.36 2.34
N PHE A 172 -8.37 -7.70 1.97
CA PHE A 172 -7.44 -8.35 2.89
C PHE A 172 -7.23 -7.52 4.17
N ALA A 173 -7.05 -6.21 4.04
CA ALA A 173 -6.85 -5.32 5.18
C ALA A 173 -8.09 -5.25 6.10
N LEU A 174 -9.29 -5.21 5.51
CA LEU A 174 -10.56 -5.21 6.26
C LEU A 174 -10.75 -6.50 7.05
N ASP A 175 -10.48 -7.64 6.44
CA ASP A 175 -10.55 -8.94 7.10
C ASP A 175 -9.47 -9.07 8.18
N LEU A 176 -8.23 -8.65 7.89
CA LEU A 176 -7.15 -8.67 8.86
C LEU A 176 -7.47 -7.83 10.10
N GLN A 177 -8.03 -6.63 9.92
CA GLN A 177 -8.46 -5.77 11.02
C GLN A 177 -9.44 -6.47 11.96
N SER A 178 -10.33 -7.32 11.43
CA SER A 178 -11.33 -8.04 12.23
C SER A 178 -10.75 -9.19 13.04
N ARG A 179 -9.58 -9.71 12.67
CA ARG A 179 -8.97 -10.91 13.24
C ARG A 179 -7.71 -10.63 14.05
N LEU A 180 -7.06 -9.51 13.80
CA LEU A 180 -5.78 -9.18 14.41
C LEU A 180 -5.99 -8.46 15.75
N ASP A 181 -5.46 -9.05 16.83
CA ASP A 181 -5.41 -8.40 18.15
C ASP A 181 -4.21 -7.43 18.22
N ALA A 182 -4.32 -6.32 17.52
CA ALA A 182 -3.32 -5.24 17.53
C ALA A 182 -4.00 -3.87 17.35
N PRO A 183 -3.44 -2.80 17.93
CA PRO A 183 -3.92 -1.45 17.65
C PRO A 183 -3.93 -1.15 16.16
N TRP A 184 -5.05 -0.62 15.67
CA TRP A 184 -5.31 -0.39 14.27
C TRP A 184 -5.77 1.05 14.00
N LEU A 185 -5.12 1.73 13.04
CA LEU A 185 -5.52 3.05 12.56
C LEU A 185 -5.79 2.99 11.07
N ARG A 186 -7.00 3.40 10.63
CA ARG A 186 -7.27 3.63 9.21
C ARG A 186 -7.13 5.11 8.89
N LEU A 187 -6.35 5.43 7.86
CA LEU A 187 -6.13 6.77 7.36
C LEU A 187 -6.41 6.83 5.86
N ARG A 188 -7.11 7.86 5.43
CA ARG A 188 -7.21 8.18 4.01
C ARG A 188 -6.04 9.06 3.59
N TYR A 189 -5.55 8.85 2.39
CA TYR A 189 -4.52 9.69 1.77
C TYR A 189 -4.89 11.18 1.83
N GLU A 190 -6.14 11.48 1.52
CA GLU A 190 -6.67 12.84 1.52
C GLU A 190 -6.60 13.49 2.91
N ASP A 191 -6.93 12.73 3.96
CA ASP A 191 -6.84 13.22 5.35
C ASP A 191 -5.37 13.42 5.77
N LEU A 192 -4.46 12.53 5.32
CA LEU A 192 -3.04 12.64 5.63
C LEU A 192 -2.43 13.94 5.09
N PHE A 193 -2.78 14.31 3.84
CA PHE A 193 -2.19 15.47 3.17
C PHE A 193 -2.98 16.77 3.33
N HIS A 194 -4.30 16.70 3.51
CA HIS A 194 -5.18 17.88 3.50
C HIS A 194 -6.02 18.05 4.77
N GLY A 195 -6.07 17.03 5.63
CA GLY A 195 -6.86 17.02 6.87
C GLY A 195 -6.03 16.88 8.14
N ASP A 196 -6.62 16.24 9.13
CA ASP A 196 -6.04 15.96 10.46
C ASP A 196 -5.28 14.61 10.52
N GLY A 197 -5.24 13.87 9.40
CA GLY A 197 -4.72 12.50 9.36
C GLY A 197 -3.27 12.39 9.85
N LEU A 198 -2.42 13.39 9.54
CA LEU A 198 -1.04 13.38 10.02
C LEU A 198 -0.98 13.53 11.54
N GLN A 199 -1.78 14.39 12.14
CA GLN A 199 -1.86 14.53 13.59
C GLN A 199 -2.33 13.23 14.24
N ARG A 200 -3.40 12.62 13.74
CA ARG A 200 -3.91 11.32 14.21
C ARG A 200 -2.88 10.21 14.10
N LEU A 201 -2.08 10.21 13.03
CA LEU A 201 -0.98 9.26 12.86
C LEU A 201 0.10 9.47 13.93
N LEU A 202 0.54 10.71 14.16
CA LEU A 202 1.56 11.01 15.16
C LEU A 202 1.08 10.63 16.58
N GLU A 203 -0.17 10.95 16.92
CA GLU A 203 -0.79 10.53 18.19
C GLU A 203 -0.82 8.99 18.31
N PHE A 204 -1.24 8.29 17.27
CA PHE A 204 -1.26 6.82 17.25
C PHE A 204 0.14 6.23 17.42
N LEU A 205 1.17 6.84 16.80
CA LEU A 205 2.57 6.44 16.94
C LEU A 205 3.22 6.95 18.23
N GLN A 206 2.49 7.71 19.06
CA GLN A 206 3.00 8.33 20.32
C GLN A 206 4.19 9.26 20.07
N LEU A 207 4.14 10.01 18.96
CA LEU A 207 5.13 10.98 18.56
C LEU A 207 4.63 12.40 18.84
N PRO A 208 5.48 13.29 19.37
CA PRO A 208 5.11 14.69 19.51
C PRO A 208 4.96 15.34 18.13
N PRO A 209 4.01 16.24 17.92
CA PRO A 209 3.93 16.99 16.67
C PRO A 209 5.14 17.89 16.51
N LEU A 210 5.75 17.88 15.30
CA LEU A 210 6.85 18.77 14.93
C LEU A 210 6.45 19.61 13.73
N GLU A 211 6.76 20.90 13.75
CA GLU A 211 6.46 21.80 12.62
C GLU A 211 7.15 21.33 11.32
N SER A 212 8.35 20.78 11.44
CA SER A 212 9.13 20.30 10.31
C SER A 212 8.39 19.26 9.45
N ILE A 213 7.63 18.34 10.08
CA ILE A 213 6.86 17.35 9.33
C ILE A 213 5.57 17.95 8.74
N LEU A 214 4.97 18.93 9.42
CA LEU A 214 3.73 19.59 8.95
C LEU A 214 3.98 20.43 7.69
N HIS A 215 5.13 21.10 7.60
CA HIS A 215 5.49 21.92 6.44
C HIS A 215 5.76 21.11 5.16
N ARG A 216 6.07 19.82 5.28
CA ARG A 216 6.40 18.96 4.13
C ARG A 216 5.20 18.35 3.41
N ARG A 217 3.98 18.64 3.82
CA ARG A 217 2.74 18.06 3.23
C ARG A 217 2.58 18.29 1.73
N GLY A 218 3.19 19.35 1.18
CA GLY A 218 3.15 19.66 -0.24
C GLY A 218 4.25 19.03 -1.09
N ASP A 219 5.23 18.36 -0.47
CA ASP A 219 6.37 17.80 -1.18
C ASP A 219 5.95 16.59 -2.02
N VAL A 220 6.30 16.61 -3.29
CA VAL A 220 6.16 15.45 -4.19
C VAL A 220 7.51 14.75 -4.23
N ILE A 221 7.58 13.51 -3.75
CA ILE A 221 8.83 12.74 -3.67
C ILE A 221 8.98 11.74 -4.81
N ASP A 222 7.86 11.27 -5.39
CA ASP A 222 7.87 10.24 -6.43
C ASP A 222 7.48 10.83 -7.79
N ASP A 223 8.48 11.11 -8.62
CA ASP A 223 8.35 11.59 -10.00
C ASP A 223 8.49 10.46 -11.05
N ASN A 224 8.55 9.20 -10.60
CA ASN A 224 8.68 8.05 -11.48
C ASN A 224 7.35 7.73 -12.17
N HIS A 225 7.12 8.38 -13.31
CA HIS A 225 5.95 8.15 -14.15
C HIS A 225 6.37 7.84 -15.58
N SER A 226 5.78 6.81 -16.17
CA SER A 226 5.83 6.61 -17.61
C SER A 226 4.69 7.39 -18.28
N VAL A 227 4.88 7.71 -19.56
CA VAL A 227 3.81 8.30 -20.36
C VAL A 227 2.72 7.25 -20.59
N LEU A 228 1.46 7.57 -20.29
CA LEU A 228 0.32 6.74 -20.66
C LEU A 228 -0.07 7.05 -22.10
N ALA A 229 -0.20 6.00 -22.93
CA ALA A 229 -0.57 6.17 -24.32
C ALA A 229 -2.06 6.54 -24.48
N ASP A 230 -2.93 5.95 -23.66
CA ASP A 230 -4.37 6.11 -23.73
C ASP A 230 -4.99 6.45 -22.37
N ARG A 231 -6.07 7.22 -22.40
CA ARG A 231 -6.90 7.49 -21.22
C ARG A 231 -7.95 6.39 -21.08
N GLU A 232 -7.98 5.79 -19.91
CA GLU A 232 -9.05 4.86 -19.54
C GLU A 232 -10.25 5.63 -18.98
N ASP A 233 -11.46 5.19 -19.30
CA ASP A 233 -12.67 5.72 -18.64
C ASP A 233 -12.77 5.16 -17.21
N TRP A 234 -12.48 5.99 -16.24
CA TRP A 234 -12.53 5.58 -14.84
C TRP A 234 -13.93 5.16 -14.38
N ARG A 235 -15.01 5.55 -15.07
CA ARG A 235 -16.38 5.22 -14.70
C ARG A 235 -16.68 3.74 -14.81
N VAL A 236 -15.81 2.98 -15.50
CA VAL A 236 -15.85 1.51 -15.54
C VAL A 236 -15.76 0.88 -14.15
N ILE A 237 -15.33 1.61 -13.12
CA ILE A 237 -15.38 1.15 -11.72
C ILE A 237 -16.78 0.68 -11.30
N ARG A 238 -17.83 1.23 -11.90
CA ARG A 238 -19.23 0.86 -11.61
C ARG A 238 -19.55 -0.58 -12.03
N ASP A 239 -18.77 -1.14 -12.96
CA ASP A 239 -18.86 -2.53 -13.42
C ASP A 239 -18.03 -3.48 -12.51
N HIS A 240 -17.43 -2.94 -11.46
CA HIS A 240 -16.63 -3.66 -10.47
C HIS A 240 -17.28 -3.62 -9.08
N PRO A 241 -18.34 -4.38 -8.81
CA PRO A 241 -19.12 -4.30 -7.58
C PRO A 241 -18.27 -4.55 -6.31
N ARG A 242 -17.20 -5.34 -6.41
CA ARG A 242 -16.26 -5.54 -5.30
C ARG A 242 -15.52 -4.25 -4.96
N ALA A 243 -14.98 -3.56 -5.96
CA ALA A 243 -14.29 -2.28 -5.74
C ALA A 243 -15.24 -1.24 -5.14
N VAL A 244 -16.48 -1.16 -5.65
CA VAL A 244 -17.51 -0.24 -5.14
C VAL A 244 -17.83 -0.55 -3.67
N ALA A 245 -18.11 -1.81 -3.33
CA ALA A 245 -18.49 -2.21 -1.98
C ALA A 245 -17.35 -1.95 -0.97
N ILE A 246 -16.10 -2.28 -1.33
CA ILE A 246 -14.95 -2.03 -0.48
C ILE A 246 -14.71 -0.53 -0.31
N ALA A 247 -14.79 0.26 -1.40
CA ALA A 247 -14.64 1.71 -1.34
C ALA A 247 -15.65 2.32 -0.36
N GLN A 248 -16.92 1.94 -0.44
CA GLN A 248 -17.97 2.38 0.47
C GLN A 248 -17.68 1.97 1.92
N GLN A 249 -17.23 0.74 2.15
CA GLN A 249 -16.91 0.24 3.50
C GLN A 249 -15.76 1.01 4.16
N ILE A 250 -14.81 1.51 3.37
CA ILE A 250 -13.68 2.32 3.87
C ILE A 250 -13.93 3.82 3.82
N GLY A 251 -15.13 4.24 3.41
CA GLY A 251 -15.61 5.63 3.46
C GLY A 251 -15.38 6.45 2.21
N TYR A 252 -15.21 5.80 1.03
CA TYR A 252 -15.16 6.49 -0.26
C TYR A 252 -16.48 6.39 -1.02
N ASP A 253 -16.87 7.50 -1.64
CA ASP A 253 -17.82 7.53 -2.73
C ASP A 253 -17.06 7.38 -4.04
N VAL A 254 -17.29 6.31 -4.79
CA VAL A 254 -16.57 6.02 -6.03
C VAL A 254 -16.82 7.05 -7.13
N ASP A 255 -17.91 7.80 -7.04
CA ASP A 255 -18.27 8.84 -7.99
C ASP A 255 -17.68 10.23 -7.60
N ALA A 256 -17.17 10.38 -6.38
CA ALA A 256 -16.53 11.60 -5.91
C ALA A 256 -15.09 11.72 -6.43
N VAL A 257 -14.93 11.81 -7.74
CA VAL A 257 -13.64 11.96 -8.43
C VAL A 257 -13.46 13.41 -8.87
N ASP A 258 -12.41 14.06 -8.38
CA ASP A 258 -11.96 15.35 -8.91
C ASP A 258 -11.20 15.13 -10.24
N GLU A 259 -11.96 15.17 -11.34
CA GLU A 259 -11.43 14.96 -12.70
C GLU A 259 -10.38 16.01 -13.07
N ILE A 260 -10.54 17.25 -12.58
CA ILE A 260 -9.60 18.33 -12.86
C ILE A 260 -8.26 18.07 -12.15
N ALA A 261 -8.30 17.68 -10.88
CA ALA A 261 -7.09 17.32 -10.15
C ALA A 261 -6.44 16.06 -10.72
N LEU A 262 -7.24 15.06 -11.12
CA LEU A 262 -6.76 13.84 -11.78
C LEU A 262 -6.04 14.17 -13.08
N ASP A 263 -6.66 14.97 -13.95
CA ASP A 263 -6.09 15.43 -15.21
C ASP A 263 -4.82 16.25 -15.01
N ARG A 264 -4.86 17.21 -14.09
CA ARG A 264 -3.68 18.05 -13.78
C ARG A 264 -2.50 17.20 -13.32
N ARG A 265 -2.76 16.20 -12.45
CA ARG A 265 -1.70 15.34 -11.90
C ARG A 265 -1.09 14.42 -12.94
N TYR A 266 -1.88 13.88 -13.85
CA TYR A 266 -1.43 12.86 -14.80
C TYR A 266 -1.28 13.34 -16.24
N SER A 267 -1.82 14.52 -16.63
CA SER A 267 -1.63 15.08 -17.97
C SER A 267 -0.24 15.64 -18.21
N SER A 268 0.45 16.14 -17.17
CA SER A 268 1.85 16.59 -17.31
C SER A 268 2.81 15.45 -17.64
N VAL A 269 2.44 14.23 -17.34
CA VAL A 269 3.16 13.01 -17.70
C VAL A 269 3.10 12.77 -19.22
N TYR A 270 2.08 13.30 -19.91
CA TYR A 270 1.90 13.14 -21.36
C TYR A 270 2.68 14.18 -22.20
N ALA A 271 3.18 15.24 -21.59
CA ALA A 271 3.78 16.37 -22.31
C ALA A 271 5.33 16.33 -22.37
N GLY A 272 5.97 15.34 -21.72
CA GLY A 272 7.42 15.20 -21.73
C GLY A 272 7.93 14.51 -23.00
N PRO A 273 9.07 14.94 -23.57
CA PRO A 273 9.71 14.18 -24.66
C PRO A 273 10.09 12.79 -24.14
N PRO A 274 10.04 11.74 -24.99
CA PRO A 274 10.49 10.41 -24.60
C PRO A 274 11.96 10.51 -24.16
N ARG A 275 12.24 10.07 -22.93
CA ARG A 275 13.60 9.96 -22.40
C ARG A 275 14.20 8.59 -22.73
#